data_8ea972bf8c08edaa8d2cc0e0035d6285
#
_entry.id   8ea972bf8c08edaa8d2cc0e0035d6285
#
_cell.length_a   1.000
_cell.length_b   1.000
_cell.length_c   1.000
_cell.angle_alpha   90.00
_cell.angle_beta   90.00
_cell.angle_gamma   90.00
#
_symmetry.space_group_name_H-M   'P 1'
#
loop_
_entity.id
_entity.type
_entity.pdbx_description
1 polymer ?
#
loop_
_entity_poly.entity_id
_entity_poly.type
_entity_poly.pdbx_seq_one_letter_code
_entity_poly.pdbx_strand_id
1 'polypeptide(L)'
;MRCTLPLFAAIGLCIAGQAPAQTLAPSFDCSKSDSEAEDAICRDTGLAELDLELSRLYDLAVTGPNMTEDRAEDLRQSQRDWIRDRRECWKARVGLETCVANAYAFRIHEIREGYADARADDAAGISLGPVALRCDGMDALLSAVFLNGERSLVSLTWLDRGMVLPRVPSGSGSKYETDIWDGGTSMLWTQGDEAVFNEPGGPELPCVVEDIG
;
A
#
# COMPACT_ATOMS: atom_id res chain seq x y z
N MET A 1 -59.31 -18.06 51.66
CA MET A 1 -59.15 -18.32 50.25
C MET A 1 -58.11 -17.30 49.70
N ARG A 2 -56.88 -17.71 49.50
CA ARG A 2 -55.78 -16.85 48.93
C ARG A 2 -55.50 -17.36 47.51
N CYS A 3 -55.81 -16.50 46.51
CA CYS A 3 -55.47 -16.78 45.10
C CYS A 3 -54.07 -16.31 44.85
N THR A 4 -53.17 -17.24 44.51
CA THR A 4 -51.80 -16.95 44.00
C THR A 4 -51.84 -16.97 42.49
N LEU A 5 -51.53 -15.80 41.85
CA LEU A 5 -51.29 -15.68 40.39
C LEU A 5 -49.85 -16.09 40.07
N PRO A 6 -49.60 -16.87 39.03
CA PRO A 6 -48.22 -17.10 38.55
C PRO A 6 -47.78 -15.98 37.63
N LEU A 7 -46.59 -15.46 37.89
CA LEU A 7 -45.89 -14.48 37.10
C LEU A 7 -45.22 -15.21 35.92
N PHE A 8 -45.68 -15.02 34.68
CA PHE A 8 -45.00 -15.48 33.47
C PHE A 8 -43.90 -14.46 33.09
N ALA A 9 -42.66 -14.83 33.26
CA ALA A 9 -41.52 -14.10 32.73
C ALA A 9 -41.38 -14.38 31.24
N ALA A 10 -41.65 -13.39 30.40
CA ALA A 10 -41.35 -13.42 28.96
C ALA A 10 -39.84 -13.16 28.72
N ILE A 11 -39.08 -14.16 28.34
CA ILE A 11 -37.69 -14.03 27.92
C ILE A 11 -37.72 -13.50 26.49
N GLY A 12 -37.44 -12.22 26.31
CA GLY A 12 -37.20 -11.57 25.02
C GLY A 12 -35.86 -12.00 24.44
N LEU A 13 -35.87 -12.76 23.37
CA LEU A 13 -34.66 -13.15 22.60
C LEU A 13 -34.23 -11.96 21.76
N CYS A 14 -33.23 -11.18 22.20
CA CYS A 14 -32.58 -10.15 21.38
C CYS A 14 -31.75 -10.83 20.28
N ILE A 15 -32.26 -10.86 19.06
CA ILE A 15 -31.49 -11.23 17.89
C ILE A 15 -30.62 -10.01 17.56
N ALA A 16 -29.34 -10.04 17.95
CA ALA A 16 -28.34 -9.10 17.48
C ALA A 16 -28.14 -9.34 15.98
N GLY A 17 -28.73 -8.52 15.16
CA GLY A 17 -28.47 -8.47 13.73
C GLY A 17 -27.01 -8.08 13.51
N GLN A 18 -26.19 -9.00 12.96
CA GLN A 18 -24.86 -8.67 12.47
C GLN A 18 -25.05 -7.74 11.26
N ALA A 19 -24.66 -6.47 11.40
CA ALA A 19 -24.51 -5.59 10.25
C ALA A 19 -23.46 -6.23 9.30
N PRO A 20 -23.72 -6.32 7.99
CA PRO A 20 -22.70 -6.76 7.06
C PRO A 20 -21.51 -5.81 7.18
N ALA A 21 -20.28 -6.37 7.27
CA ALA A 21 -19.07 -5.57 7.17
C ALA A 21 -19.14 -4.83 5.82
N GLN A 22 -19.16 -3.50 5.87
CA GLN A 22 -19.12 -2.68 4.66
C GLN A 22 -17.70 -2.80 4.11
N THR A 23 -17.53 -3.48 2.99
CA THR A 23 -16.27 -3.46 2.23
C THR A 23 -16.04 -2.02 1.78
N LEU A 24 -14.84 -1.50 2.02
CA LEU A 24 -14.43 -0.19 1.55
C LEU A 24 -14.53 -0.17 0.02
N ALA A 25 -15.24 0.82 -0.54
CA ALA A 25 -15.37 0.95 -1.98
C ALA A 25 -14.11 1.64 -2.56
N PRO A 26 -13.54 1.14 -3.67
CA PRO A 26 -12.44 1.80 -4.37
C PRO A 26 -12.89 3.12 -5.03
N SER A 27 -11.98 3.84 -5.67
CA SER A 27 -12.21 5.11 -6.36
C SER A 27 -13.08 5.00 -7.63
N PHE A 28 -13.36 3.79 -8.09
CA PHE A 28 -14.17 3.51 -9.27
C PHE A 28 -15.41 2.67 -8.96
N ASP A 29 -16.36 2.66 -9.91
CA ASP A 29 -17.63 1.93 -9.80
C ASP A 29 -17.43 0.43 -10.08
N CYS A 30 -17.46 -0.40 -9.04
CA CYS A 30 -17.30 -1.85 -9.15
C CYS A 30 -18.34 -2.55 -10.03
N SER A 31 -19.50 -1.93 -10.28
CA SER A 31 -20.49 -2.50 -11.20
C SER A 31 -20.05 -2.43 -12.69
N LYS A 32 -18.98 -1.68 -12.95
CA LYS A 32 -18.37 -1.50 -14.28
C LYS A 32 -17.00 -2.14 -14.40
N SER A 33 -16.60 -2.95 -13.42
CA SER A 33 -15.37 -3.73 -13.50
C SER A 33 -15.34 -4.57 -14.78
N ASP A 34 -14.23 -4.51 -15.52
CA ASP A 34 -14.03 -5.21 -16.78
C ASP A 34 -12.73 -6.04 -16.84
N SER A 35 -12.08 -6.23 -15.69
CA SER A 35 -10.85 -7.01 -15.54
C SER A 35 -10.75 -7.73 -14.21
N GLU A 36 -10.02 -8.87 -14.19
CA GLU A 36 -9.77 -9.62 -12.95
C GLU A 36 -9.07 -8.77 -11.87
N ALA A 37 -8.22 -7.82 -12.30
CA ALA A 37 -7.56 -6.89 -11.38
C ALA A 37 -8.56 -5.94 -10.69
N GLU A 38 -9.50 -5.37 -11.42
CA GLU A 38 -10.56 -4.53 -10.86
C GLU A 38 -11.51 -5.33 -9.97
N ASP A 39 -11.86 -6.55 -10.39
CA ASP A 39 -12.64 -7.47 -9.57
C ASP A 39 -11.95 -7.81 -8.25
N ALA A 40 -10.62 -7.99 -8.25
CA ALA A 40 -9.84 -8.22 -7.04
C ALA A 40 -9.88 -7.00 -6.11
N ILE A 41 -9.70 -5.78 -6.65
CA ILE A 41 -9.77 -4.53 -5.90
C ILE A 41 -11.15 -4.35 -5.25
N CYS A 42 -12.23 -4.68 -5.97
CA CYS A 42 -13.60 -4.58 -5.45
C CYS A 42 -13.92 -5.57 -4.33
N ARG A 43 -13.20 -6.70 -4.24
CA ARG A 43 -13.44 -7.74 -3.24
C ARG A 43 -12.51 -7.67 -2.02
N ASP A 44 -11.41 -6.92 -2.12
CA ASP A 44 -10.36 -6.87 -1.11
C ASP A 44 -10.20 -5.45 -0.55
N THR A 45 -10.48 -5.29 0.74
CA THR A 45 -10.44 -3.98 1.41
C THR A 45 -9.05 -3.35 1.34
N GLY A 46 -7.99 -4.14 1.50
CA GLY A 46 -6.61 -3.63 1.46
C GLY A 46 -6.20 -3.18 0.06
N LEU A 47 -6.70 -3.82 -1.01
CA LEU A 47 -6.50 -3.34 -2.38
C LEU A 47 -7.34 -2.07 -2.66
N ALA A 48 -8.55 -1.98 -2.12
CA ALA A 48 -9.38 -0.77 -2.22
C ALA A 48 -8.74 0.41 -1.48
N GLU A 49 -8.10 0.20 -0.33
CA GLU A 49 -7.33 1.24 0.38
C GLU A 49 -6.16 1.76 -0.47
N LEU A 50 -5.42 0.87 -1.13
CA LEU A 50 -4.34 1.25 -2.04
C LEU A 50 -4.85 2.05 -3.24
N ASP A 51 -6.00 1.68 -3.79
CA ASP A 51 -6.66 2.40 -4.89
C ASP A 51 -7.07 3.82 -4.47
N LEU A 52 -7.70 3.96 -3.32
CA LEU A 52 -8.09 5.26 -2.76
C LEU A 52 -6.87 6.15 -2.49
N GLU A 53 -5.79 5.58 -1.95
CA GLU A 53 -4.55 6.33 -1.70
C GLU A 53 -3.92 6.80 -3.02
N LEU A 54 -3.83 5.93 -4.02
CA LEU A 54 -3.33 6.32 -5.33
C LEU A 54 -4.17 7.44 -5.95
N SER A 55 -5.51 7.33 -5.89
CA SER A 55 -6.44 8.35 -6.39
C SER A 55 -6.21 9.69 -5.69
N ARG A 56 -6.08 9.69 -4.36
CA ARG A 56 -5.81 10.89 -3.55
C ARG A 56 -4.48 11.55 -3.96
N LEU A 57 -3.41 10.78 -4.07
CA LEU A 57 -2.09 11.30 -4.45
C LEU A 57 -2.06 11.83 -5.89
N TYR A 58 -2.76 11.14 -6.80
CA TYR A 58 -2.91 11.59 -8.18
C TYR A 58 -3.62 12.95 -8.22
N ASP A 59 -4.71 13.13 -7.49
CA ASP A 59 -5.45 14.40 -7.42
C ASP A 59 -4.59 15.52 -6.83
N LEU A 60 -3.82 15.26 -5.77
CA LEU A 60 -2.87 16.22 -5.19
C LEU A 60 -1.81 16.61 -6.22
N ALA A 61 -1.25 15.66 -6.96
CA ALA A 61 -0.26 15.93 -7.99
C ALA A 61 -0.84 16.79 -9.11
N VAL A 62 -2.03 16.45 -9.64
CA VAL A 62 -2.65 17.13 -10.78
C VAL A 62 -3.12 18.55 -10.41
N THR A 63 -3.63 18.75 -9.20
CA THR A 63 -4.24 20.04 -8.77
C THR A 63 -3.27 20.93 -8.02
N GLY A 64 -2.08 20.44 -7.68
CA GLY A 64 -1.11 21.15 -6.87
C GLY A 64 -0.44 22.31 -7.62
N PRO A 65 0.05 23.32 -6.88
CA PRO A 65 0.64 24.53 -7.45
C PRO A 65 1.95 24.29 -8.21
N ASN A 66 2.61 23.15 -8.02
CA ASN A 66 3.85 22.78 -8.72
C ASN A 66 3.61 22.02 -10.03
N MET A 67 2.35 21.79 -10.42
CA MET A 67 2.01 21.12 -11.66
C MET A 67 2.07 22.12 -12.85
N THR A 68 2.70 21.67 -13.93
CA THR A 68 2.63 22.34 -15.24
C THR A 68 1.77 21.54 -16.20
N GLU A 69 1.33 22.17 -17.32
CA GLU A 69 0.47 21.50 -18.29
C GLU A 69 1.16 20.30 -18.94
N ASP A 70 2.44 20.43 -19.31
CA ASP A 70 3.24 19.33 -19.89
C ASP A 70 3.36 18.15 -18.90
N ARG A 71 3.69 18.43 -17.63
CA ARG A 71 3.77 17.40 -16.60
C ARG A 71 2.42 16.73 -16.32
N ALA A 72 1.33 17.50 -16.39
CA ALA A 72 -0.01 16.94 -16.22
C ALA A 72 -0.39 16.02 -17.38
N GLU A 73 0.03 16.30 -18.61
CA GLU A 73 -0.19 15.38 -19.74
C GLU A 73 0.66 14.13 -19.61
N ASP A 74 1.93 14.24 -19.21
CA ASP A 74 2.80 13.09 -18.94
C ASP A 74 2.22 12.21 -17.83
N LEU A 75 1.73 12.81 -16.74
CA LEU A 75 1.10 12.06 -15.64
C LEU A 75 -0.17 11.35 -16.09
N ARG A 76 -1.03 12.02 -16.88
CA ARG A 76 -2.24 11.40 -17.43
C ARG A 76 -1.90 10.23 -18.36
N GLN A 77 -0.88 10.40 -19.21
CA GLN A 77 -0.46 9.32 -20.13
C GLN A 77 0.11 8.15 -19.34
N SER A 78 1.05 8.37 -18.43
CA SER A 78 1.64 7.31 -17.60
C SER A 78 0.59 6.61 -16.73
N GLN A 79 -0.47 7.32 -16.27
CA GLN A 79 -1.57 6.70 -15.53
C GLN A 79 -2.40 5.75 -16.41
N ARG A 80 -2.70 6.14 -17.67
CA ARG A 80 -3.39 5.25 -18.62
C ARG A 80 -2.58 3.99 -18.91
N ASP A 81 -1.27 4.15 -19.09
CA ASP A 81 -0.37 3.02 -19.36
C ASP A 81 -0.28 2.10 -18.15
N TRP A 82 -0.14 2.65 -16.94
CA TRP A 82 -0.14 1.90 -15.70
C TRP A 82 -1.46 1.12 -15.48
N ILE A 83 -2.63 1.73 -15.73
CA ILE A 83 -3.92 1.03 -15.62
C ILE A 83 -3.97 -0.17 -16.57
N ARG A 84 -3.50 0.00 -17.82
CA ARG A 84 -3.43 -1.10 -18.80
C ARG A 84 -2.51 -2.22 -18.30
N ASP A 85 -1.33 -1.88 -17.78
CA ASP A 85 -0.32 -2.85 -17.36
C ASP A 85 -0.78 -3.59 -16.07
N ARG A 86 -1.44 -2.90 -15.12
CA ARG A 86 -2.06 -3.53 -13.94
C ARG A 86 -3.10 -4.60 -14.32
N ARG A 87 -3.84 -4.43 -15.42
CA ARG A 87 -4.80 -5.42 -15.91
C ARG A 87 -4.16 -6.75 -16.28
N GLU A 88 -2.86 -6.76 -16.59
CA GLU A 88 -2.10 -7.97 -16.95
C GLU A 88 -1.69 -8.81 -15.73
N CYS A 89 -1.98 -8.36 -14.50
CA CYS A 89 -1.64 -9.04 -13.24
C CYS A 89 -2.20 -10.47 -13.14
N TRP A 90 -3.26 -10.82 -13.88
CA TRP A 90 -3.76 -12.19 -13.93
C TRP A 90 -2.74 -13.21 -14.47
N LYS A 91 -1.70 -12.76 -15.19
CA LYS A 91 -0.61 -13.59 -15.70
C LYS A 91 0.54 -13.79 -14.70
N ALA A 92 0.51 -13.06 -13.59
CA ALA A 92 1.65 -13.00 -12.69
C ALA A 92 1.84 -14.30 -11.90
N ARG A 93 3.07 -14.80 -11.87
CA ARG A 93 3.45 -16.02 -11.11
C ARG A 93 3.27 -15.85 -9.60
N VAL A 94 3.38 -14.63 -9.09
CA VAL A 94 3.19 -14.30 -7.66
C VAL A 94 1.72 -14.24 -7.25
N GLY A 95 0.80 -14.45 -8.17
CA GLY A 95 -0.65 -14.37 -7.97
C GLY A 95 -1.21 -12.98 -8.21
N LEU A 96 -2.50 -12.95 -8.58
CA LEU A 96 -3.22 -11.74 -8.99
C LEU A 96 -3.16 -10.64 -7.93
N GLU A 97 -3.58 -10.93 -6.72
CA GLU A 97 -3.69 -9.93 -5.63
C GLU A 97 -2.33 -9.35 -5.24
N THR A 98 -1.29 -10.19 -5.15
CA THR A 98 0.08 -9.74 -4.88
C THR A 98 0.61 -8.84 -5.99
N CYS A 99 0.38 -9.21 -7.25
CA CYS A 99 0.76 -8.38 -8.40
C CYS A 99 0.05 -7.03 -8.38
N VAL A 100 -1.27 -7.02 -8.15
CA VAL A 100 -2.07 -5.78 -8.06
C VAL A 100 -1.56 -4.91 -6.91
N ALA A 101 -1.33 -5.47 -5.71
CA ALA A 101 -0.80 -4.73 -4.57
C ALA A 101 0.58 -4.11 -4.87
N ASN A 102 1.49 -4.88 -5.50
CA ASN A 102 2.80 -4.40 -5.91
C ASN A 102 2.71 -3.29 -6.96
N ALA A 103 1.80 -3.41 -7.93
CA ALA A 103 1.57 -2.38 -8.95
C ALA A 103 1.13 -1.06 -8.31
N TYR A 104 0.22 -1.09 -7.34
CA TYR A 104 -0.18 0.09 -6.57
C TYR A 104 0.98 0.66 -5.75
N ALA A 105 1.71 -0.19 -5.03
CA ALA A 105 2.81 0.25 -4.18
C ALA A 105 3.90 0.97 -4.98
N PHE A 106 4.28 0.45 -6.15
CA PHE A 106 5.22 1.11 -7.06
C PHE A 106 4.66 2.41 -7.62
N ARG A 107 3.39 2.45 -8.02
CA ARG A 107 2.79 3.65 -8.58
C ARG A 107 2.65 4.76 -7.56
N ILE A 108 2.26 4.44 -6.33
CA ILE A 108 2.23 5.37 -5.20
C ILE A 108 3.64 5.93 -4.94
N HIS A 109 4.66 5.07 -4.94
CA HIS A 109 6.05 5.47 -4.78
C HIS A 109 6.47 6.47 -5.87
N GLU A 110 6.23 6.14 -7.14
CA GLU A 110 6.55 6.97 -8.29
C GLU A 110 5.89 8.36 -8.20
N ILE A 111 4.60 8.42 -7.82
CA ILE A 111 3.89 9.69 -7.69
C ILE A 111 4.46 10.51 -6.52
N ARG A 112 4.70 9.90 -5.36
CA ARG A 112 5.28 10.61 -4.22
C ARG A 112 6.70 11.10 -4.50
N GLU A 113 7.51 10.32 -5.21
CA GLU A 113 8.87 10.72 -5.58
C GLU A 113 8.87 11.78 -6.67
N GLY A 114 8.02 11.66 -7.68
CA GLY A 114 8.00 12.51 -8.86
C GLY A 114 7.28 13.86 -8.68
N TYR A 115 6.32 13.97 -7.73
CA TYR A 115 5.44 15.15 -7.64
C TYR A 115 5.44 15.73 -6.23
N ALA A 116 5.94 16.97 -6.12
CA ALA A 116 6.13 17.66 -4.84
C ALA A 116 4.83 17.76 -4.02
N ASP A 117 3.70 18.03 -4.66
CA ASP A 117 2.41 18.21 -3.99
C ASP A 117 1.84 16.88 -3.44
N ALA A 118 2.29 15.74 -3.97
CA ALA A 118 1.95 14.40 -3.48
C ALA A 118 2.88 13.91 -2.36
N ARG A 119 3.96 14.65 -2.03
CA ARG A 119 4.88 14.33 -0.92
C ARG A 119 4.40 14.84 0.43
N ALA A 120 3.33 15.63 0.46
CA ALA A 120 2.85 16.21 1.70
C ALA A 120 2.63 15.15 2.78
N ASP A 121 3.20 15.40 3.96
CA ASP A 121 2.98 14.65 5.19
C ASP A 121 1.62 15.04 5.77
N ASP A 122 0.57 14.65 5.08
CA ASP A 122 -0.76 14.80 5.61
C ASP A 122 -1.22 13.50 6.30
N ALA A 123 -1.93 13.64 7.41
CA ALA A 123 -2.49 12.52 8.15
C ALA A 123 -3.69 11.87 7.43
N ALA A 124 -4.03 12.31 6.23
CA ALA A 124 -5.22 11.87 5.50
C ALA A 124 -4.99 10.60 4.67
N GLY A 125 -3.72 10.27 4.35
CA GLY A 125 -3.37 9.10 3.56
C GLY A 125 -2.78 7.96 4.37
N ILE A 126 -2.63 6.82 3.72
CA ILE A 126 -1.97 5.63 4.31
C ILE A 126 -0.51 5.53 3.93
N SER A 127 0.01 6.36 3.01
CA SER A 127 1.39 6.31 2.55
C SER A 127 2.25 7.39 3.19
N LEU A 128 3.50 7.05 3.52
CA LEU A 128 4.53 7.92 4.07
C LEU A 128 5.81 7.84 3.25
N GLY A 129 6.54 8.94 3.14
CA GLY A 129 7.80 9.03 2.39
C GLY A 129 7.64 9.80 1.08
N PRO A 130 8.62 9.74 0.15
CA PRO A 130 9.78 8.86 0.21
C PRO A 130 10.74 9.21 1.36
N VAL A 131 11.27 8.18 2.01
CA VAL A 131 12.36 8.27 2.99
C VAL A 131 13.63 7.80 2.31
N ALA A 132 14.68 8.60 2.33
CA ALA A 132 15.98 8.21 1.81
C ALA A 132 16.78 7.45 2.88
N LEU A 133 17.28 6.28 2.54
CA LEU A 133 18.13 5.47 3.40
C LEU A 133 19.51 5.31 2.77
N ARG A 134 20.55 5.63 3.51
CA ARG A 134 21.94 5.36 3.13
C ARG A 134 22.36 4.05 3.77
N CYS A 135 22.62 3.04 2.93
CA CYS A 135 23.00 1.71 3.37
C CYS A 135 24.49 1.45 3.10
N ASP A 136 25.20 0.84 4.06
CA ASP A 136 26.59 0.50 3.91
C ASP A 136 26.79 -0.48 2.74
N GLY A 137 27.74 -0.15 1.86
CA GLY A 137 28.05 -0.98 0.69
C GLY A 137 27.14 -0.75 -0.52
N MET A 138 26.16 0.17 -0.46
CA MET A 138 25.39 0.62 -1.62
C MET A 138 25.94 1.94 -2.17
N ASP A 139 26.07 2.02 -3.50
CA ASP A 139 26.51 3.25 -4.19
C ASP A 139 25.38 4.25 -4.44
N ALA A 140 24.15 3.92 -4.06
CA ALA A 140 22.96 4.75 -4.23
C ALA A 140 22.12 4.76 -2.94
N LEU A 141 21.36 5.83 -2.75
CA LEU A 141 20.33 5.87 -1.71
C LEU A 141 19.20 4.89 -2.05
N LEU A 142 18.69 4.23 -1.03
CA LEU A 142 17.49 3.41 -1.09
C LEU A 142 16.29 4.32 -0.75
N SER A 143 15.41 4.52 -1.70
CA SER A 143 14.16 5.26 -1.49
C SER A 143 13.10 4.31 -0.97
N ALA A 144 12.39 4.69 0.09
CA ALA A 144 11.37 3.89 0.74
C ALA A 144 10.05 4.65 0.87
N VAL A 145 8.97 4.07 0.38
CA VAL A 145 7.60 4.55 0.63
C VAL A 145 6.86 3.48 1.40
N PHE A 146 6.38 3.84 2.59
CA PHE A 146 5.62 2.96 3.48
C PHE A 146 4.12 3.13 3.25
N LEU A 147 3.39 2.02 3.17
CA LEU A 147 1.94 1.97 3.03
C LEU A 147 1.36 1.28 4.27
N ASN A 148 0.61 2.03 5.08
CA ASN A 148 0.17 1.62 6.43
C ASN A 148 -1.33 1.25 6.47
N GLY A 149 -1.86 0.67 5.41
CA GLY A 149 -3.23 0.16 5.34
C GLY A 149 -3.39 -1.26 5.87
N GLU A 150 -4.53 -1.89 5.58
CA GLU A 150 -4.79 -3.29 5.89
C GLU A 150 -3.72 -4.19 5.24
N ARG A 151 -3.32 -3.90 4.00
CA ARG A 151 -2.13 -4.44 3.35
C ARG A 151 -0.93 -3.51 3.63
N SER A 152 -0.30 -3.67 4.80
CA SER A 152 0.90 -2.90 5.12
C SER A 152 2.08 -3.37 4.28
N LEU A 153 2.66 -2.46 3.49
CA LEU A 153 3.73 -2.72 2.53
C LEU A 153 4.83 -1.66 2.65
N VAL A 154 6.02 -1.97 2.17
CA VAL A 154 7.02 -0.96 1.79
C VAL A 154 7.40 -1.14 0.33
N SER A 155 7.40 -0.05 -0.43
CA SER A 155 7.95 0.02 -1.78
C SER A 155 9.34 0.61 -1.71
N LEU A 156 10.32 -0.12 -2.21
CA LEU A 156 11.73 0.25 -2.23
C LEU A 156 12.20 0.45 -3.67
N THR A 157 12.97 1.51 -3.91
CA THR A 157 13.62 1.76 -5.21
C THR A 157 15.05 2.23 -5.00
N TRP A 158 15.96 1.81 -5.89
CA TRP A 158 17.34 2.26 -5.95
C TRP A 158 17.89 2.01 -7.35
N LEU A 159 18.55 2.98 -7.94
CA LEU A 159 19.00 2.94 -9.34
C LEU A 159 17.82 2.58 -10.28
N ASP A 160 17.97 1.49 -11.03
CA ASP A 160 16.97 0.92 -11.95
C ASP A 160 16.22 -0.29 -11.34
N ARG A 161 16.33 -0.51 -10.03
CA ARG A 161 15.77 -1.64 -9.30
C ARG A 161 14.66 -1.21 -8.37
N GLY A 162 13.78 -2.15 -8.05
CA GLY A 162 12.75 -1.94 -7.06
C GLY A 162 12.15 -3.24 -6.54
N MET A 163 11.57 -3.19 -5.36
CA MET A 163 10.84 -4.30 -4.75
C MET A 163 9.76 -3.80 -3.81
N VAL A 164 8.76 -4.64 -3.60
CA VAL A 164 7.71 -4.42 -2.60
C VAL A 164 7.78 -5.54 -1.58
N LEU A 165 7.81 -5.17 -0.30
CA LEU A 165 7.87 -6.10 0.81
C LEU A 165 6.63 -5.94 1.70
N PRO A 166 5.90 -7.03 2.02
CA PRO A 166 4.84 -6.99 3.01
C PRO A 166 5.39 -6.88 4.43
N ARG A 167 4.65 -6.21 5.30
CA ARG A 167 4.98 -6.15 6.73
C ARG A 167 4.79 -7.52 7.36
N VAL A 168 5.74 -7.91 8.21
CA VAL A 168 5.69 -9.15 8.99
C VAL A 168 5.75 -8.83 10.50
N PRO A 169 5.26 -9.73 11.37
CA PRO A 169 5.42 -9.56 12.82
C PRO A 169 6.88 -9.43 13.23
N SER A 170 7.18 -8.47 14.11
CA SER A 170 8.51 -8.27 14.68
C SER A 170 8.42 -7.94 16.17
N GLY A 171 9.49 -8.22 16.94
CA GLY A 171 9.56 -7.92 18.37
C GLY A 171 9.74 -6.42 18.67
N SER A 172 10.30 -5.66 17.73
CA SER A 172 10.51 -4.21 17.82
C SER A 172 10.60 -3.62 16.43
N GLY A 173 10.29 -2.31 16.28
CA GLY A 173 10.32 -1.62 14.99
C GLY A 173 9.32 -2.16 13.98
N SER A 174 9.57 -1.90 12.71
CA SER A 174 8.74 -2.40 11.60
C SER A 174 9.58 -3.26 10.66
N LYS A 175 9.22 -4.52 10.52
CA LYS A 175 9.89 -5.47 9.63
C LYS A 175 9.02 -5.78 8.42
N TYR A 176 9.64 -5.70 7.24
CA TYR A 176 9.04 -6.05 5.95
C TYR A 176 9.91 -7.13 5.32
N GLU A 177 9.31 -8.22 4.85
CA GLU A 177 10.07 -9.37 4.39
C GLU A 177 9.27 -10.18 3.37
N THR A 178 9.96 -10.71 2.35
CA THR A 178 9.37 -11.63 1.37
C THR A 178 10.46 -12.49 0.72
N ASP A 179 10.04 -13.63 0.17
CA ASP A 179 10.84 -14.56 -0.61
C ASP A 179 10.32 -14.75 -2.05
N ILE A 180 9.37 -13.87 -2.47
CA ILE A 180 8.78 -13.97 -3.82
C ILE A 180 9.74 -13.57 -4.94
N TRP A 181 10.83 -12.87 -4.61
CA TRP A 181 11.84 -12.47 -5.58
C TRP A 181 12.86 -13.58 -5.76
N ASP A 182 13.28 -13.81 -7.02
CA ASP A 182 14.30 -14.80 -7.30
C ASP A 182 15.61 -14.49 -6.56
N GLY A 183 16.19 -15.49 -5.90
CA GLY A 183 17.49 -15.37 -5.20
C GLY A 183 17.42 -15.46 -3.67
N GLY A 184 16.23 -15.51 -3.06
CA GLY A 184 16.07 -15.71 -1.62
C GLY A 184 15.27 -14.60 -0.94
N THR A 185 15.33 -14.56 0.39
CA THR A 185 14.60 -13.61 1.20
C THR A 185 15.18 -12.20 1.08
N SER A 186 14.31 -11.22 0.92
CA SER A 186 14.61 -9.78 1.02
C SER A 186 13.93 -9.20 2.23
N MET A 187 14.58 -8.25 2.88
CA MET A 187 14.08 -7.65 4.12
C MET A 187 14.43 -6.16 4.20
N LEU A 188 13.51 -5.39 4.77
CA LEU A 188 13.79 -4.09 5.38
C LEU A 188 13.27 -4.13 6.83
N TRP A 189 14.13 -3.86 7.79
CA TRP A 189 13.76 -3.77 9.20
C TRP A 189 14.14 -2.40 9.74
N THR A 190 13.16 -1.57 10.12
CA THR A 190 13.37 -0.19 10.58
C THR A 190 13.19 -0.08 12.09
N GLN A 191 14.08 0.70 12.76
CA GLN A 191 14.05 0.98 14.19
C GLN A 191 14.43 2.47 14.42
N GLY A 192 13.43 3.34 14.43
CA GLY A 192 13.69 4.79 14.44
C GLY A 192 14.38 5.24 13.15
N ASP A 193 15.53 5.92 13.30
CA ASP A 193 16.33 6.42 12.17
C ASP A 193 17.32 5.37 11.62
N GLU A 194 17.35 4.18 12.20
CA GLU A 194 18.19 3.07 11.75
C GLU A 194 17.34 2.03 11.02
N ALA A 195 17.95 1.34 10.05
CA ALA A 195 17.36 0.22 9.37
C ALA A 195 18.41 -0.84 9.01
N VAL A 196 17.93 -2.04 8.71
CA VAL A 196 18.73 -3.11 8.10
C VAL A 196 18.02 -3.52 6.81
N PHE A 197 18.76 -3.56 5.72
CA PHE A 197 18.26 -3.96 4.40
C PHE A 197 19.08 -5.13 3.86
N ASN A 198 18.45 -6.06 3.16
CA ASN A 198 19.13 -7.00 2.28
C ASN A 198 18.35 -7.23 0.99
N GLU A 199 19.09 -7.33 -0.12
CA GLU A 199 18.57 -7.84 -1.39
C GLU A 199 18.40 -9.38 -1.33
N PRO A 200 17.66 -10.00 -2.28
CA PRO A 200 17.46 -11.45 -2.33
C PRO A 200 18.78 -12.19 -2.22
N GLY A 201 18.98 -12.97 -1.15
CA GLY A 201 20.20 -13.75 -0.91
C GLY A 201 21.47 -12.94 -0.65
N GLY A 202 21.36 -11.61 -0.54
CA GLY A 202 22.46 -10.71 -0.20
C GLY A 202 22.73 -10.62 1.30
N PRO A 203 23.85 -9.96 1.70
CA PRO A 203 24.15 -9.69 3.10
C PRO A 203 23.18 -8.65 3.68
N GLU A 204 23.05 -8.65 5.01
CA GLU A 204 22.38 -7.58 5.73
C GLU A 204 23.27 -6.32 5.75
N LEU A 205 22.69 -5.20 5.29
CA LEU A 205 23.35 -3.91 5.20
C LEU A 205 22.77 -2.96 6.25
N PRO A 206 23.55 -2.46 7.20
CA PRO A 206 23.12 -1.37 8.08
C PRO A 206 22.80 -0.12 7.26
N CYS A 207 21.67 0.52 7.56
CA CYS A 207 21.19 1.73 6.90
C CYS A 207 20.82 2.79 7.94
N VAL A 208 20.93 4.06 7.56
CA VAL A 208 20.46 5.20 8.34
C VAL A 208 19.58 6.09 7.46
N VAL A 209 18.59 6.72 8.09
CA VAL A 209 17.79 7.76 7.43
C VAL A 209 18.68 8.92 7.04
N GLU A 210 18.63 9.32 5.78
CA GLU A 210 19.35 10.47 5.26
C GLU A 210 18.38 11.66 5.16
N ASP A 211 18.74 12.76 5.83
CA ASP A 211 18.02 14.02 5.68
C ASP A 211 18.46 14.66 4.35
N ILE A 212 17.59 14.61 3.36
CA ILE A 212 17.86 15.17 2.02
C ILE A 212 17.30 16.57 1.80
N GLY A 213 16.80 17.23 2.90
CA GLY A 213 16.39 18.65 2.91
C GLY A 213 15.00 18.93 2.34
#